data_9938329796659208724d39278dce0922
#
_entry.id   9938329796659208724d39278dce0922
#
_cell.length_a   1.000
_cell.length_b   1.000
_cell.length_c   1.000
_cell.angle_alpha   90.00
_cell.angle_beta   90.00
_cell.angle_gamma   90.00
#
_symmetry.space_group_name_H-M   'P 1'
#
loop_
_entity.id
_entity.type
_entity.pdbx_description
1 polymer ?
#
loop_
_entity_poly.entity_id
_entity_poly.type
_entity_poly.pdbx_seq_one_letter_code
_entity_poly.pdbx_strand_id
1 'polypeptide(L)'
;ITGETSRKRNAESVVRAIADVAGEFVVATAGADLESVLAGKGAGAADLSQKTGKRVVNLDIGGGTTNICVFEDGNMVDTACLDIGGRLIRVKDGRVIYMAPKLQWLCGRLEIDLAEGGTAEPEKLRRLTAAMAELLAEAVHLAPEAAELSYMQTNHLLADSTPPDIVMFSGGVAACFGEEENLFRYGDIGILLAQAIRKNEVFCRAAVTDARETMRATVIGAGNYSMNISGSTIEYTTKPFPLKNIPVVKLPLEREEEIEKLPENMHRALLLY
;
A
#
# COMPACT_ATOMS: atom_id res chain seq x y z
N ILE A 1 -10.10 -9.73 1.89
CA ILE A 1 -8.72 -9.83 2.39
C ILE A 1 -7.83 -9.17 1.35
N THR A 2 -6.98 -8.24 1.78
CA THR A 2 -6.08 -7.46 0.92
C THR A 2 -4.67 -7.43 1.53
N GLY A 3 -3.70 -6.91 0.81
CA GLY A 3 -2.33 -6.73 1.27
C GLY A 3 -1.54 -8.03 1.39
N GLU A 4 -0.50 -8.02 2.22
CA GLU A 4 0.41 -9.16 2.41
C GLU A 4 -0.31 -10.45 2.85
N THR A 5 -1.40 -10.32 3.61
CA THR A 5 -2.19 -11.47 4.09
C THR A 5 -2.82 -12.27 2.93
N SER A 6 -3.24 -11.60 1.86
CA SER A 6 -3.82 -12.25 0.68
C SER A 6 -2.81 -13.05 -0.14
N ARG A 7 -1.52 -12.77 0.01
CA ARG A 7 -0.40 -13.43 -0.68
C ARG A 7 0.14 -14.65 0.06
N LYS A 8 -0.32 -14.91 1.29
CA LYS A 8 0.11 -16.07 2.09
C LYS A 8 -0.53 -17.37 1.57
N ARG A 9 0.22 -18.48 1.59
CA ARG A 9 -0.27 -19.80 1.17
C ARG A 9 -1.56 -20.27 1.88
N ASN A 10 -1.83 -19.75 3.06
CA ASN A 10 -3.02 -20.08 3.85
C ASN A 10 -4.15 -19.05 3.69
N ALA A 11 -4.04 -18.08 2.81
CA ALA A 11 -5.06 -17.04 2.62
C ALA A 11 -6.42 -17.64 2.25
N GLU A 12 -6.44 -18.60 1.33
CA GLU A 12 -7.65 -19.31 0.92
C GLU A 12 -8.30 -20.08 2.09
N SER A 13 -7.49 -20.75 2.91
CA SER A 13 -8.00 -21.48 4.09
C SER A 13 -8.64 -20.53 5.10
N VAL A 14 -8.08 -19.33 5.28
CA VAL A 14 -8.64 -18.29 6.13
C VAL A 14 -9.96 -17.78 5.55
N VAL A 15 -10.02 -17.52 4.25
CA VAL A 15 -11.26 -17.09 3.57
C VAL A 15 -12.36 -18.12 3.73
N ARG A 16 -12.08 -19.40 3.50
CA ARG A 16 -13.04 -20.48 3.69
C ARG A 16 -13.54 -20.60 5.14
N ALA A 17 -12.62 -20.48 6.10
CA ALA A 17 -12.97 -20.60 7.52
C ALA A 17 -13.90 -19.49 8.02
N ILE A 18 -13.86 -18.29 7.43
CA ILE A 18 -14.68 -17.16 7.85
C ILE A 18 -15.87 -16.89 6.91
N ALA A 19 -15.95 -17.54 5.74
CA ALA A 19 -17.01 -17.36 4.75
C ALA A 19 -18.40 -17.66 5.33
N ASP A 20 -18.53 -18.70 6.17
CA ASP A 20 -19.79 -19.10 6.78
C ASP A 20 -20.31 -18.08 7.83
N VAL A 21 -19.39 -17.29 8.41
CA VAL A 21 -19.72 -16.34 9.50
C VAL A 21 -19.89 -14.92 8.98
N ALA A 22 -19.08 -14.51 8.00
CA ALA A 22 -19.00 -13.13 7.58
C ALA A 22 -19.65 -12.85 6.21
N GLY A 23 -20.26 -13.87 5.58
CA GLY A 23 -20.97 -13.69 4.29
C GLY A 23 -20.04 -13.58 3.08
N GLU A 24 -20.36 -12.68 2.15
CA GLU A 24 -19.61 -12.56 0.90
C GLU A 24 -18.27 -11.87 1.09
N PHE A 25 -17.18 -12.54 0.68
CA PHE A 25 -15.84 -11.98 0.65
C PHE A 25 -15.36 -11.76 -0.76
N VAL A 26 -14.77 -10.61 -1.02
CA VAL A 26 -13.94 -10.37 -2.18
C VAL A 26 -12.48 -10.50 -1.74
N VAL A 27 -11.78 -11.51 -2.26
CA VAL A 27 -10.33 -11.61 -2.13
C VAL A 27 -9.74 -10.94 -3.36
N ALA A 28 -9.26 -9.72 -3.19
CA ALA A 28 -8.47 -9.09 -4.23
C ALA A 28 -7.00 -9.51 -4.03
N THR A 29 -6.57 -10.56 -4.73
CA THR A 29 -5.14 -10.85 -4.93
C THR A 29 -4.59 -9.94 -6.04
N ALA A 30 -4.98 -8.69 -5.99
CA ALA A 30 -4.54 -7.69 -6.92
C ALA A 30 -3.06 -7.37 -6.62
N GLY A 31 -2.28 -7.17 -7.66
CA GLY A 31 -0.92 -6.66 -7.51
C GLY A 31 -0.94 -5.28 -6.82
N ALA A 32 0.23 -4.80 -6.41
CA ALA A 32 0.40 -3.54 -5.70
C ALA A 32 -0.31 -2.35 -6.38
N ASP A 33 -0.35 -2.33 -7.71
CA ASP A 33 -1.00 -1.26 -8.48
C ASP A 33 -2.50 -1.17 -8.23
N LEU A 34 -3.22 -2.32 -8.27
CA LEU A 34 -4.66 -2.30 -7.99
C LEU A 34 -4.93 -1.99 -6.52
N GLU A 35 -4.11 -2.48 -5.59
CA GLU A 35 -4.21 -2.11 -4.17
C GLU A 35 -4.06 -0.60 -3.99
N SER A 36 -3.09 0.03 -4.70
CA SER A 36 -2.87 1.47 -4.69
C SER A 36 -4.11 2.25 -5.18
N VAL A 37 -4.71 1.80 -6.30
CA VAL A 37 -5.93 2.43 -6.86
C VAL A 37 -7.10 2.30 -5.92
N LEU A 38 -7.32 1.10 -5.34
CA LEU A 38 -8.41 0.86 -4.40
C LEU A 38 -8.27 1.72 -3.14
N ALA A 39 -7.06 1.77 -2.57
CA ALA A 39 -6.77 2.61 -1.41
C ALA A 39 -7.02 4.09 -1.70
N GLY A 40 -6.51 4.60 -2.82
CA GLY A 40 -6.69 6.00 -3.21
C GLY A 40 -8.17 6.37 -3.45
N LYS A 41 -8.94 5.50 -4.08
CA LYS A 41 -10.40 5.69 -4.24
C LYS A 41 -11.12 5.64 -2.89
N GLY A 42 -10.81 4.67 -2.04
CA GLY A 42 -11.40 4.56 -0.70
C GLY A 42 -11.04 5.72 0.22
N ALA A 43 -9.83 6.26 0.11
CA ALA A 43 -9.41 7.48 0.79
C ALA A 43 -10.13 8.75 0.29
N GLY A 44 -10.70 8.71 -0.91
CA GLY A 44 -11.40 9.83 -1.55
C GLY A 44 -10.51 10.70 -2.43
N ALA A 45 -9.29 10.25 -2.77
CA ALA A 45 -8.35 11.02 -3.59
C ALA A 45 -8.87 11.25 -5.02
N ALA A 46 -9.49 10.24 -5.62
CA ALA A 46 -10.11 10.37 -6.94
C ALA A 46 -11.24 11.43 -6.95
N ASP A 47 -12.13 11.38 -5.95
CA ASP A 47 -13.22 12.37 -5.83
C ASP A 47 -12.68 13.78 -5.59
N LEU A 48 -11.62 13.92 -4.80
CA LEU A 48 -10.99 15.21 -4.53
C LEU A 48 -10.37 15.78 -5.80
N SER A 49 -9.63 14.95 -6.56
CA SER A 49 -9.03 15.31 -7.84
C SER A 49 -10.10 15.79 -8.82
N GLN A 50 -11.19 15.01 -8.99
CA GLN A 50 -12.30 15.37 -9.88
C GLN A 50 -12.97 16.70 -9.50
N LYS A 51 -13.17 16.95 -8.20
CA LYS A 51 -13.86 18.17 -7.71
C LYS A 51 -12.99 19.41 -7.84
N THR A 52 -11.68 19.28 -7.70
CA THR A 52 -10.75 20.39 -7.64
C THR A 52 -10.01 20.66 -8.94
N GLY A 53 -10.01 19.69 -9.89
CA GLY A 53 -9.15 19.70 -11.08
C GLY A 53 -7.66 19.66 -10.75
N LYS A 54 -7.29 19.16 -9.56
CA LYS A 54 -5.91 19.10 -9.06
C LYS A 54 -5.35 17.70 -9.16
N ARG A 55 -4.02 17.62 -9.29
CA ARG A 55 -3.27 16.39 -9.17
C ARG A 55 -3.18 15.97 -7.71
N VAL A 56 -3.83 14.87 -7.36
CA VAL A 56 -3.91 14.36 -5.98
C VAL A 56 -3.16 13.04 -5.88
N VAL A 57 -2.22 12.92 -4.94
CA VAL A 57 -1.56 11.67 -4.61
C VAL A 57 -2.07 11.13 -3.28
N ASN A 58 -2.34 9.83 -3.21
CA ASN A 58 -2.59 9.13 -1.96
C ASN A 58 -1.46 8.16 -1.65
N LEU A 59 -0.92 8.23 -0.43
CA LEU A 59 0.03 7.28 0.13
C LEU A 59 -0.70 6.40 1.15
N ASP A 60 -0.96 5.15 0.80
CA ASP A 60 -1.57 4.16 1.69
C ASP A 60 -0.48 3.39 2.44
N ILE A 61 -0.19 3.83 3.67
CA ILE A 61 0.95 3.34 4.45
C ILE A 61 0.49 2.24 5.40
N GLY A 62 0.77 1.00 4.99
CA GLY A 62 0.43 -0.20 5.75
C GLY A 62 1.52 -0.65 6.71
N GLY A 63 1.47 -1.94 7.03
CA GLY A 63 2.49 -2.57 7.87
C GLY A 63 3.80 -2.87 7.12
N GLY A 64 3.72 -3.37 5.90
CA GLY A 64 4.89 -3.79 5.10
C GLY A 64 5.23 -2.86 3.94
N THR A 65 4.25 -2.19 3.39
CA THR A 65 4.38 -1.41 2.16
C THR A 65 3.66 -0.08 2.25
N THR A 66 4.06 0.84 1.40
CA THR A 66 3.31 2.04 1.03
C THR A 66 2.87 1.93 -0.41
N ASN A 67 1.56 1.89 -0.63
CA ASN A 67 0.94 1.91 -1.94
C ASN A 67 0.65 3.37 -2.33
N ILE A 68 1.15 3.80 -3.49
CA ILE A 68 1.02 5.18 -3.97
C ILE A 68 0.12 5.17 -5.21
N CYS A 69 -0.84 6.09 -5.28
CA CYS A 69 -1.68 6.28 -6.45
C CYS A 69 -1.92 7.76 -6.71
N VAL A 70 -1.75 8.17 -7.95
CA VAL A 70 -1.93 9.54 -8.43
C VAL A 70 -3.21 9.64 -9.23
N PHE A 71 -3.99 10.69 -8.98
CA PHE A 71 -5.24 10.98 -9.69
C PHE A 71 -5.23 12.37 -10.31
N GLU A 72 -5.74 12.47 -11.55
CA GLU A 72 -6.05 13.72 -12.24
C GLU A 72 -7.48 13.64 -12.78
N ASP A 73 -8.26 14.70 -12.57
CA ASP A 73 -9.67 14.78 -12.99
C ASP A 73 -10.49 13.52 -12.62
N GLY A 74 -10.17 12.93 -11.46
CA GLY A 74 -10.81 11.72 -10.96
C GLY A 74 -10.31 10.41 -11.55
N ASN A 75 -9.42 10.46 -12.55
CA ASN A 75 -8.84 9.28 -13.19
C ASN A 75 -7.49 8.93 -12.56
N MET A 76 -7.22 7.63 -12.43
CA MET A 76 -5.88 7.17 -12.05
C MET A 76 -4.93 7.38 -13.22
N VAL A 77 -3.81 8.03 -12.95
CA VAL A 77 -2.77 8.33 -13.96
C VAL A 77 -1.46 7.57 -13.70
N ASP A 78 -1.12 7.29 -12.43
CA ASP A 78 0.10 6.57 -12.11
C ASP A 78 0.00 5.86 -10.75
N THR A 79 0.83 4.83 -10.55
CA THR A 79 0.94 4.07 -9.30
C THR A 79 2.39 3.76 -8.98
N ALA A 80 2.69 3.52 -7.70
CA ALA A 80 3.97 3.00 -7.23
C ALA A 80 3.78 2.22 -5.94
N CYS A 81 4.78 1.42 -5.57
CA CYS A 81 4.79 0.73 -4.30
C CYS A 81 6.20 0.66 -3.72
N LEU A 82 6.33 1.01 -2.44
CA LEU A 82 7.58 0.98 -1.69
C LEU A 82 7.50 0.00 -0.52
N ASP A 83 8.63 -0.63 -0.19
CA ASP A 83 8.79 -1.41 1.04
C ASP A 83 9.07 -0.46 2.23
N ILE A 84 8.11 0.41 2.49
CA ILE A 84 8.06 1.33 3.62
C ILE A 84 6.74 1.12 4.36
N GLY A 85 6.81 0.77 5.66
CA GLY A 85 5.63 0.47 6.46
C GLY A 85 5.94 0.32 7.94
N GLY A 86 4.90 0.35 8.76
CA GLY A 86 5.02 0.37 10.22
C GLY A 86 5.54 -0.93 10.85
N ARG A 87 5.34 -2.10 10.22
CA ARG A 87 5.72 -3.42 10.75
C ARG A 87 7.00 -4.00 10.19
N LEU A 88 7.74 -3.24 9.40
CA LEU A 88 9.06 -3.65 8.91
C LEU A 88 10.10 -3.77 10.04
N ILE A 89 9.82 -3.15 11.18
CA ILE A 89 10.49 -3.44 12.45
C ILE A 89 9.41 -3.77 13.49
N ARG A 90 9.60 -4.89 14.18
CA ARG A 90 8.72 -5.28 15.30
C ARG A 90 9.48 -5.20 16.60
N VAL A 91 8.80 -4.66 17.61
CA VAL A 91 9.37 -4.42 18.93
C VAL A 91 8.53 -5.14 19.98
N LYS A 92 9.20 -5.85 20.89
CA LYS A 92 8.60 -6.46 22.07
C LYS A 92 9.54 -6.33 23.26
N ASP A 93 9.01 -5.95 24.41
CA ASP A 93 9.73 -5.80 25.66
C ASP A 93 11.02 -4.94 25.51
N GLY A 94 10.92 -3.85 24.73
CA GLY A 94 12.02 -2.93 24.45
C GLY A 94 13.10 -3.47 23.52
N ARG A 95 12.89 -4.62 22.88
CA ARG A 95 13.82 -5.24 21.93
C ARG A 95 13.27 -5.35 20.54
N VAL A 96 14.14 -5.23 19.55
CA VAL A 96 13.80 -5.50 18.14
C VAL A 96 13.69 -7.01 17.96
N ILE A 97 12.50 -7.53 17.69
CA ILE A 97 12.25 -8.96 17.48
C ILE A 97 12.18 -9.36 16.00
N TYR A 98 12.13 -8.38 15.12
CA TYR A 98 12.15 -8.55 13.67
C TYR A 98 12.58 -7.24 13.00
N MET A 99 13.39 -7.35 11.97
CA MET A 99 13.77 -6.25 11.09
C MET A 99 13.82 -6.73 9.65
N ALA A 100 13.06 -6.09 8.77
CA ALA A 100 13.03 -6.41 7.35
C ALA A 100 14.42 -6.18 6.71
N PRO A 101 14.86 -7.06 5.76
CA PRO A 101 16.19 -6.96 5.16
C PRO A 101 16.51 -5.59 4.53
N LYS A 102 15.53 -4.97 3.86
CA LYS A 102 15.71 -3.63 3.28
C LYS A 102 15.94 -2.54 4.34
N LEU A 103 15.34 -2.66 5.53
CA LEU A 103 15.63 -1.73 6.63
C LEU A 103 16.98 -2.01 7.29
N GLN A 104 17.44 -3.27 7.32
CA GLN A 104 18.83 -3.56 7.74
C GLN A 104 19.83 -2.89 6.81
N TRP A 105 19.60 -2.98 5.50
CA TRP A 105 20.40 -2.29 4.50
C TRP A 105 20.36 -0.77 4.68
N LEU A 106 19.17 -0.18 4.86
CA LEU A 106 19.01 1.26 5.07
C LEU A 106 19.72 1.73 6.36
N CYS A 107 19.65 0.97 7.46
CA CYS A 107 20.39 1.25 8.67
C CYS A 107 21.91 1.29 8.40
N GLY A 108 22.43 0.34 7.61
CA GLY A 108 23.84 0.33 7.22
C GLY A 108 24.25 1.57 6.41
N ARG A 109 23.38 2.01 5.47
CA ARG A 109 23.60 3.24 4.68
C ARG A 109 23.61 4.51 5.54
N LEU A 110 22.77 4.56 6.56
CA LEU A 110 22.61 5.70 7.47
C LEU A 110 23.53 5.64 8.70
N GLU A 111 24.37 4.63 8.79
CA GLU A 111 25.24 4.37 9.95
C GLU A 111 24.43 4.34 11.26
N ILE A 112 23.29 3.65 11.23
CA ILE A 112 22.45 3.42 12.41
C ILE A 112 22.73 2.00 12.93
N ASP A 113 23.36 1.92 14.10
CA ASP A 113 23.61 0.65 14.78
C ASP A 113 22.30 0.15 15.43
N LEU A 114 21.50 -0.57 14.63
CA LEU A 114 20.24 -1.19 15.02
C LEU A 114 20.16 -2.59 14.38
N ALA A 115 19.90 -3.60 15.18
CA ALA A 115 19.86 -4.98 14.72
C ALA A 115 18.72 -5.77 15.40
N GLU A 116 18.28 -6.83 14.75
CA GLU A 116 17.38 -7.81 15.35
C GLU A 116 18.03 -8.46 16.59
N GLY A 117 17.26 -8.59 17.68
CA GLY A 117 17.76 -9.02 18.98
C GLY A 117 18.33 -7.88 19.84
N GLY A 118 18.64 -6.72 19.27
CA GLY A 118 19.14 -5.54 19.97
C GLY A 118 18.05 -4.74 20.69
N THR A 119 18.47 -3.71 21.43
CA THR A 119 17.56 -2.77 22.10
C THR A 119 16.88 -1.88 21.07
N ALA A 120 15.57 -1.70 21.21
CA ALA A 120 14.79 -0.78 20.40
C ALA A 120 14.95 0.67 20.90
N GLU A 121 16.11 1.27 20.61
CA GLU A 121 16.45 2.62 21.03
C GLU A 121 15.61 3.67 20.28
N PRO A 122 14.76 4.47 20.97
CA PRO A 122 13.86 5.39 20.31
C PRO A 122 14.57 6.40 19.38
N GLU A 123 15.75 6.91 19.77
CA GLU A 123 16.47 7.89 18.95
C GLU A 123 16.99 7.30 17.64
N LYS A 124 17.50 6.07 17.65
CA LYS A 124 17.92 5.37 16.44
C LYS A 124 16.73 5.10 15.52
N LEU A 125 15.61 4.67 16.11
CA LEU A 125 14.38 4.43 15.36
C LEU A 125 13.77 5.72 14.80
N ARG A 126 13.87 6.87 15.49
CA ARG A 126 13.47 8.18 14.97
C ARG A 126 14.32 8.59 13.76
N ARG A 127 15.65 8.41 13.83
CA ARG A 127 16.52 8.68 12.67
C ARG A 127 16.13 7.84 11.47
N LEU A 128 15.86 6.55 11.68
CA LEU A 128 15.44 5.64 10.61
C LEU A 128 14.09 6.04 10.02
N THR A 129 13.08 6.29 10.87
CA THR A 129 11.74 6.67 10.39
C THR A 129 11.72 8.05 9.75
N ALA A 130 12.62 8.97 10.14
CA ALA A 130 12.81 10.24 9.45
C ALA A 130 13.31 10.03 8.02
N ALA A 131 14.31 9.18 7.82
CA ALA A 131 14.79 8.83 6.48
C ALA A 131 13.69 8.11 5.64
N MET A 132 12.88 7.23 6.27
CA MET A 132 11.74 6.63 5.59
C MET A 132 10.72 7.68 5.13
N ALA A 133 10.46 8.71 5.94
CA ALA A 133 9.56 9.80 5.58
C ALA A 133 10.14 10.68 4.44
N GLU A 134 11.45 10.89 4.40
CA GLU A 134 12.13 11.56 3.29
C GLU A 134 11.96 10.78 1.99
N LEU A 135 12.22 9.47 2.00
CA LEU A 135 12.02 8.60 0.84
C LEU A 135 10.57 8.59 0.35
N LEU A 136 9.57 8.72 1.23
CA LEU A 136 8.17 8.88 0.82
C LEU A 136 7.93 10.22 0.11
N ALA A 137 8.56 11.30 0.55
CA ALA A 137 8.44 12.61 -0.10
C ALA A 137 9.14 12.62 -1.48
N GLU A 138 10.28 11.96 -1.60
CA GLU A 138 10.99 11.75 -2.87
C GLU A 138 10.15 10.92 -3.84
N ALA A 139 9.53 9.84 -3.37
CA ALA A 139 8.73 8.93 -4.19
C ALA A 139 7.50 9.60 -4.83
N VAL A 140 7.05 10.73 -4.28
CA VAL A 140 5.95 11.53 -4.83
C VAL A 140 6.45 12.86 -5.45
N HIS A 141 7.75 12.95 -5.74
CA HIS A 141 8.40 14.09 -6.39
C HIS A 141 8.25 15.44 -5.68
N LEU A 142 8.07 15.41 -4.36
CA LEU A 142 8.11 16.61 -3.51
C LEU A 142 9.53 16.98 -3.09
N ALA A 143 10.48 16.05 -3.21
CA ALA A 143 11.90 16.21 -2.96
C ALA A 143 12.73 15.53 -4.06
N PRO A 144 13.99 15.92 -4.28
CA PRO A 144 14.88 15.23 -5.22
C PRO A 144 15.11 13.78 -4.81
N GLU A 145 15.10 12.86 -5.77
CA GLU A 145 15.29 11.43 -5.54
C GLU A 145 16.72 11.10 -5.05
N ALA A 146 16.82 10.36 -3.96
CA ALA A 146 18.05 9.75 -3.49
C ALA A 146 18.26 8.35 -4.10
N ALA A 147 19.49 7.88 -4.13
CA ALA A 147 19.82 6.55 -4.63
C ALA A 147 19.14 5.42 -3.84
N GLU A 148 18.85 5.66 -2.58
CA GLU A 148 18.18 4.73 -1.66
C GLU A 148 16.74 4.44 -2.08
N LEU A 149 16.04 5.38 -2.74
CA LEU A 149 14.65 5.23 -3.16
C LEU A 149 14.46 4.03 -4.08
N SER A 150 15.33 3.86 -5.07
CA SER A 150 15.27 2.74 -6.02
C SER A 150 15.40 1.37 -5.36
N TYR A 151 16.15 1.28 -4.25
CA TYR A 151 16.28 0.05 -3.49
C TYR A 151 15.02 -0.28 -2.66
N MET A 152 14.29 0.76 -2.25
CA MET A 152 13.06 0.59 -1.47
C MET A 152 11.82 0.29 -2.33
N GLN A 153 11.89 0.38 -3.65
CA GLN A 153 10.77 0.04 -4.52
C GLN A 153 10.37 -1.45 -4.40
N THR A 154 9.06 -1.72 -4.46
CA THR A 154 8.51 -3.08 -4.47
C THR A 154 8.30 -3.58 -5.91
N ASN A 155 7.75 -2.73 -6.77
CA ASN A 155 7.51 -3.01 -8.19
C ASN A 155 8.15 -1.95 -9.09
N HIS A 156 7.63 -0.73 -9.07
CA HIS A 156 8.15 0.44 -9.81
C HIS A 156 7.92 1.72 -9.00
N LEU A 157 8.60 2.78 -9.40
CA LEU A 157 8.35 4.15 -8.95
C LEU A 157 7.35 4.82 -9.89
N LEU A 158 6.89 6.03 -9.53
CA LEU A 158 6.08 6.84 -10.43
C LEU A 158 6.89 7.16 -11.70
N ALA A 159 6.28 6.99 -12.86
CA ALA A 159 6.91 7.26 -14.16
C ALA A 159 6.87 8.75 -14.51
N ASP A 160 5.80 9.45 -14.09
CA ASP A 160 5.64 10.89 -14.28
C ASP A 160 6.16 11.66 -13.07
N SER A 161 7.20 12.46 -13.29
CA SER A 161 7.88 13.26 -12.25
C SER A 161 7.17 14.56 -11.88
N THR A 162 5.95 14.80 -12.37
CA THR A 162 5.16 15.97 -11.99
C THR A 162 4.75 15.89 -10.53
N PRO A 163 5.10 16.88 -9.69
CA PRO A 163 4.73 16.87 -8.27
C PRO A 163 3.21 17.01 -8.09
N PRO A 164 2.65 16.42 -7.03
CA PRO A 164 1.22 16.56 -6.73
C PRO A 164 0.90 17.95 -6.18
N ASP A 165 -0.31 18.43 -6.48
CA ASP A 165 -0.87 19.63 -5.85
C ASP A 165 -1.36 19.34 -4.42
N ILE A 166 -1.87 18.14 -4.18
CA ILE A 166 -2.42 17.72 -2.90
C ILE A 166 -1.92 16.32 -2.54
N VAL A 167 -1.54 16.14 -1.28
CA VAL A 167 -1.14 14.85 -0.70
C VAL A 167 -2.21 14.37 0.27
N MET A 168 -2.55 13.09 0.20
CA MET A 168 -3.40 12.39 1.15
C MET A 168 -2.67 11.18 1.71
N PHE A 169 -2.95 10.87 2.97
CA PHE A 169 -2.40 9.70 3.64
C PHE A 169 -3.53 8.78 4.10
N SER A 170 -3.41 7.48 3.83
CA SER A 170 -4.28 6.43 4.33
C SER A 170 -3.47 5.26 4.90
N GLY A 171 -4.15 4.20 5.32
CA GLY A 171 -3.52 3.03 5.93
C GLY A 171 -3.31 3.13 7.44
N GLY A 172 -2.75 2.06 8.00
CA GLY A 172 -2.60 1.92 9.44
C GLY A 172 -1.64 2.94 10.07
N VAL A 173 -0.62 3.39 9.33
CA VAL A 173 0.30 4.42 9.82
C VAL A 173 -0.37 5.79 9.85
N ALA A 174 -1.16 6.13 8.83
CA ALA A 174 -1.92 7.38 8.83
C ALA A 174 -2.94 7.45 9.99
N ALA A 175 -3.52 6.33 10.37
CA ALA A 175 -4.40 6.24 11.54
C ALA A 175 -3.69 6.55 12.88
N CYS A 176 -2.36 6.53 12.89
CA CYS A 176 -1.55 6.90 14.06
C CYS A 176 -1.13 8.38 14.06
N PHE A 177 -1.60 9.19 13.09
CA PHE A 177 -1.34 10.63 13.10
C PHE A 177 -1.98 11.27 14.33
N GLY A 178 -1.18 11.88 15.19
CA GLY A 178 -1.63 12.43 16.48
C GLY A 178 -1.38 11.54 17.70
N GLU A 179 -0.96 10.28 17.50
CA GLU A 179 -0.48 9.45 18.62
C GLU A 179 0.91 9.93 19.06
N GLU A 180 1.04 10.34 20.30
CA GLU A 180 2.30 10.85 20.86
C GLU A 180 2.85 9.96 21.97
N GLU A 181 1.96 9.29 22.68
CA GLU A 181 2.28 8.42 23.81
C GLU A 181 2.50 6.96 23.36
N ASN A 182 3.28 6.22 24.11
CA ASN A 182 3.52 4.78 23.90
C ASN A 182 3.93 4.41 22.47
N LEU A 183 5.15 4.80 22.09
CA LEU A 183 5.73 4.64 20.73
C LEU A 183 5.62 3.21 20.16
N PHE A 184 5.55 2.20 21.01
CA PHE A 184 5.49 0.79 20.63
C PHE A 184 4.15 0.12 20.98
N ARG A 185 3.08 0.90 21.10
CA ARG A 185 1.73 0.41 21.46
C ARG A 185 1.26 -0.78 20.60
N TYR A 186 1.62 -0.78 19.32
CA TYR A 186 1.26 -1.84 18.37
C TYR A 186 2.36 -2.89 18.17
N GLY A 187 3.43 -2.84 18.96
CA GLY A 187 4.56 -3.75 18.84
C GLY A 187 5.38 -3.55 17.56
N ASP A 188 5.37 -2.34 17.02
CA ASP A 188 6.06 -1.97 15.78
C ASP A 188 6.48 -0.48 15.79
N ILE A 189 6.99 0.03 14.66
CA ILE A 189 7.44 1.42 14.51
C ILE A 189 6.41 2.33 13.83
N GLY A 190 5.15 1.89 13.69
CA GLY A 190 4.11 2.63 12.95
C GLY A 190 3.86 4.03 13.53
N ILE A 191 3.83 4.19 14.86
CA ILE A 191 3.67 5.50 15.51
C ILE A 191 4.89 6.40 15.24
N LEU A 192 6.10 5.86 15.31
CA LEU A 192 7.33 6.63 15.01
C LEU A 192 7.35 7.09 13.56
N LEU A 193 6.95 6.24 12.62
CA LEU A 193 6.85 6.61 11.20
C LEU A 193 5.76 7.68 10.98
N ALA A 194 4.61 7.54 11.64
CA ALA A 194 3.55 8.56 11.62
C ALA A 194 4.05 9.92 12.11
N GLN A 195 4.77 9.93 13.24
CA GLN A 195 5.39 11.15 13.78
C GLN A 195 6.44 11.74 12.83
N ALA A 196 7.26 10.88 12.19
CA ALA A 196 8.27 11.33 11.24
C ALA A 196 7.64 11.99 10.01
N ILE A 197 6.59 11.41 9.43
CA ILE A 197 5.85 12.00 8.31
C ILE A 197 5.25 13.36 8.71
N ARG A 198 4.62 13.45 9.87
CA ARG A 198 4.02 14.69 10.38
C ARG A 198 5.04 15.81 10.66
N LYS A 199 6.28 15.44 10.96
CA LYS A 199 7.38 16.37 11.24
C LYS A 199 8.26 16.64 10.03
N ASN A 200 8.11 15.88 8.96
CA ASN A 200 8.91 16.05 7.74
C ASN A 200 8.62 17.42 7.12
N GLU A 201 9.67 18.23 6.92
CA GLU A 201 9.53 19.61 6.44
C GLU A 201 8.89 19.71 5.06
N VAL A 202 9.11 18.72 4.20
CA VAL A 202 8.55 18.69 2.84
C VAL A 202 7.05 18.51 2.91
N PHE A 203 6.56 17.54 3.67
CA PHE A 203 5.13 17.32 3.87
C PHE A 203 4.46 18.45 4.65
N CYS A 204 5.17 19.09 5.59
CA CYS A 204 4.65 20.27 6.29
C CYS A 204 4.40 21.48 5.36
N ARG A 205 5.15 21.58 4.26
CA ARG A 205 4.98 22.65 3.25
C ARG A 205 3.98 22.26 2.16
N ALA A 206 3.71 20.99 1.97
CA ALA A 206 2.75 20.48 0.98
C ALA A 206 1.30 20.75 1.42
N ALA A 207 0.39 20.84 0.46
CA ALA A 207 -1.04 20.88 0.75
C ALA A 207 -1.51 19.45 1.12
N VAL A 208 -1.55 19.14 2.41
CA VAL A 208 -2.03 17.86 2.92
C VAL A 208 -3.52 17.96 3.25
N THR A 209 -4.29 16.98 2.80
CA THR A 209 -5.72 16.85 3.07
C THR A 209 -6.00 15.51 3.75
N ASP A 210 -6.87 15.51 4.76
CA ASP A 210 -7.26 14.30 5.46
C ASP A 210 -8.03 13.35 4.53
N ALA A 211 -7.70 12.06 4.61
CA ALA A 211 -8.46 11.02 3.93
C ALA A 211 -9.83 10.85 4.60
N ARG A 212 -10.86 10.56 3.79
CA ARG A 212 -12.20 10.21 4.31
C ARG A 212 -12.18 8.94 5.14
N GLU A 213 -11.32 8.02 4.76
CA GLU A 213 -11.11 6.76 5.45
C GLU A 213 -9.60 6.46 5.46
N THR A 214 -9.09 6.00 6.59
CA THR A 214 -7.67 5.63 6.74
C THR A 214 -7.47 4.12 6.72
N MET A 215 -7.77 3.43 7.81
CA MET A 215 -7.51 1.99 7.98
C MET A 215 -8.27 1.09 7.01
N ARG A 216 -9.47 1.50 6.58
CA ARG A 216 -10.35 0.70 5.71
C ARG A 216 -10.39 1.22 4.27
N ALA A 217 -9.50 2.13 3.89
CA ALA A 217 -9.50 2.75 2.57
C ALA A 217 -9.51 1.72 1.44
N THR A 218 -8.61 0.74 1.46
CA THR A 218 -8.53 -0.32 0.46
C THR A 218 -9.81 -1.16 0.39
N VAL A 219 -10.39 -1.50 1.54
CA VAL A 219 -11.62 -2.33 1.58
C VAL A 219 -12.84 -1.56 1.06
N ILE A 220 -12.96 -0.28 1.41
CA ILE A 220 -14.04 0.60 0.92
C ILE A 220 -13.88 0.84 -0.59
N GLY A 221 -12.66 1.09 -1.05
CA GLY A 221 -12.37 1.22 -2.48
C GLY A 221 -12.72 -0.04 -3.25
N ALA A 222 -12.41 -1.23 -2.73
CA ALA A 222 -12.76 -2.51 -3.33
C ALA A 222 -14.28 -2.70 -3.40
N GLY A 223 -15.01 -2.36 -2.32
CA GLY A 223 -16.47 -2.42 -2.29
C GLY A 223 -17.13 -1.52 -3.35
N ASN A 224 -16.66 -0.29 -3.47
CA ASN A 224 -17.16 0.65 -4.48
C ASN A 224 -16.78 0.23 -5.91
N TYR A 225 -15.61 -0.38 -6.11
CA TYR A 225 -15.15 -0.85 -7.41
C TYR A 225 -16.01 -2.02 -7.92
N SER A 226 -16.38 -2.96 -7.06
CA SER A 226 -17.24 -4.08 -7.43
C SER A 226 -18.66 -3.64 -7.83
N MET A 227 -19.17 -2.53 -7.28
CA MET A 227 -20.46 -1.96 -7.66
C MET A 227 -20.46 -1.32 -9.06
N ASN A 228 -19.32 -0.79 -9.52
CA ASN A 228 -19.20 -0.17 -10.85
C ASN A 228 -19.09 -1.19 -12.00
N ILE A 229 -18.79 -2.45 -11.73
CA ILE A 229 -18.71 -3.53 -12.73
C ILE A 229 -20.10 -4.04 -13.13
N SER A 230 -21.13 -3.78 -12.35
CA SER A 230 -22.49 -4.32 -12.56
C SER A 230 -23.31 -3.68 -13.69
N GLY A 231 -22.73 -2.75 -14.44
CA GLY A 231 -23.42 -2.04 -15.55
C GLY A 231 -23.23 -2.63 -16.95
N SER A 232 -22.49 -3.72 -17.11
CA SER A 232 -22.24 -4.36 -18.40
C SER A 232 -23.28 -5.45 -18.71
N THR A 233 -23.60 -5.63 -19.98
CA THR A 233 -24.40 -6.76 -20.43
C THR A 233 -23.67 -8.06 -20.12
N ILE A 234 -24.22 -8.85 -19.19
CA ILE A 234 -23.64 -10.14 -18.79
C ILE A 234 -24.50 -11.24 -19.40
N GLU A 235 -23.94 -12.01 -20.32
CA GLU A 235 -24.54 -13.24 -20.83
C GLU A 235 -24.01 -14.43 -20.06
N TYR A 236 -24.92 -15.35 -19.65
CA TYR A 236 -24.57 -16.62 -19.03
C TYR A 236 -25.49 -17.73 -19.49
N THR A 237 -24.95 -18.90 -19.68
CA THR A 237 -25.66 -20.10 -20.17
C THR A 237 -26.38 -20.84 -19.06
N THR A 238 -26.05 -20.61 -17.82
CA THR A 238 -26.66 -21.21 -16.63
C THR A 238 -26.92 -20.09 -15.60
N LYS A 239 -27.67 -20.34 -14.52
CA LYS A 239 -27.87 -19.35 -13.45
C LYS A 239 -26.76 -19.45 -12.38
N PRO A 240 -25.56 -18.93 -12.61
CA PRO A 240 -24.42 -19.06 -11.70
C PRO A 240 -24.47 -18.08 -10.53
N PHE A 241 -25.43 -17.16 -10.50
CA PHE A 241 -25.50 -16.11 -9.51
C PHE A 241 -26.32 -16.51 -8.27
N PRO A 242 -25.88 -16.03 -7.08
CA PRO A 242 -24.70 -15.20 -6.83
C PRO A 242 -23.39 -15.98 -6.91
N LEU A 243 -22.41 -15.47 -7.67
CA LEU A 243 -21.05 -15.98 -7.65
C LEU A 243 -20.33 -15.39 -6.43
N LYS A 244 -19.75 -16.26 -5.59
CA LYS A 244 -19.05 -15.88 -4.36
C LYS A 244 -17.59 -16.28 -4.45
N ASN A 245 -16.70 -15.45 -3.90
CA ASN A 245 -15.28 -15.77 -3.74
C ASN A 245 -14.58 -16.22 -5.02
N ILE A 246 -14.83 -15.51 -6.14
CA ILE A 246 -14.19 -15.84 -7.41
C ILE A 246 -12.71 -15.43 -7.34
N PRO A 247 -11.77 -16.36 -7.48
CA PRO A 247 -10.36 -16.02 -7.61
C PRO A 247 -10.12 -15.29 -8.94
N VAL A 248 -9.37 -14.20 -8.89
CA VAL A 248 -8.97 -13.42 -10.07
C VAL A 248 -7.49 -13.59 -10.30
N VAL A 249 -7.12 -14.06 -11.48
CA VAL A 249 -5.73 -14.21 -11.90
C VAL A 249 -5.38 -13.09 -12.86
N LYS A 250 -4.39 -12.27 -12.52
CA LYS A 250 -3.79 -11.30 -13.46
C LYS A 250 -2.71 -12.03 -14.24
N LEU A 251 -2.86 -12.08 -15.56
CA LEU A 251 -1.81 -12.56 -16.44
C LEU A 251 -0.99 -11.33 -16.91
N PRO A 252 0.31 -11.24 -16.57
CA PRO A 252 1.15 -10.16 -17.08
C PRO A 252 1.33 -10.34 -18.59
N LEU A 253 0.84 -9.40 -19.36
CA LEU A 253 1.11 -9.26 -20.80
C LEU A 253 1.81 -7.92 -20.97
N GLU A 254 3.13 -7.95 -21.09
CA GLU A 254 3.95 -6.75 -21.25
C GLU A 254 4.15 -6.35 -22.73
N ARG A 255 3.90 -7.27 -23.67
CA ARG A 255 4.07 -7.07 -25.11
C ARG A 255 3.03 -7.84 -25.92
N GLU A 256 2.61 -7.31 -27.07
CA GLU A 256 1.67 -7.98 -27.98
C GLU A 256 2.15 -9.37 -28.45
N GLU A 257 3.46 -9.57 -28.56
CA GLU A 257 4.08 -10.86 -28.94
C GLU A 257 3.86 -11.97 -27.90
N GLU A 258 3.47 -11.62 -26.69
CA GLU A 258 3.19 -12.58 -25.60
C GLU A 258 1.76 -13.13 -25.64
N ILE A 259 0.90 -12.60 -26.50
CA ILE A 259 -0.49 -13.07 -26.69
C ILE A 259 -0.50 -14.54 -27.15
N GLU A 260 0.47 -14.95 -27.97
CA GLU A 260 0.58 -16.35 -28.42
C GLU A 260 0.88 -17.32 -27.26
N LYS A 261 1.51 -16.84 -26.18
CA LYS A 261 1.82 -17.63 -24.96
C LYS A 261 0.71 -17.57 -23.91
N LEU A 262 -0.37 -16.82 -24.19
CA LEU A 262 -1.48 -16.63 -23.25
C LEU A 262 -2.08 -17.97 -22.76
N PRO A 263 -2.34 -18.99 -23.61
CA PRO A 263 -2.89 -20.26 -23.16
C PRO A 263 -1.97 -21.01 -22.18
N GLU A 264 -0.65 -20.99 -22.42
CA GLU A 264 0.34 -21.59 -21.52
C GLU A 264 0.41 -20.88 -20.18
N ASN A 265 0.43 -19.55 -20.20
CA ASN A 265 0.46 -18.71 -19.00
C ASN A 265 -0.82 -18.86 -18.17
N MET A 266 -1.98 -18.95 -18.84
CA MET A 266 -3.26 -19.26 -18.19
C MET A 266 -3.23 -20.64 -17.53
N HIS A 267 -2.80 -21.67 -18.25
CA HIS A 267 -2.74 -23.01 -17.69
C HIS A 267 -1.82 -23.07 -16.46
N ARG A 268 -0.65 -22.44 -16.54
CA ARG A 268 0.31 -22.37 -15.42
C ARG A 268 -0.25 -21.58 -14.23
N ALA A 269 -0.97 -20.50 -14.49
CA ALA A 269 -1.59 -19.70 -13.44
C ALA A 269 -2.75 -20.44 -12.75
N LEU A 270 -3.56 -21.18 -13.49
CA LEU A 270 -4.67 -21.98 -12.96
C LEU A 270 -4.19 -23.17 -12.08
N LEU A 271 -2.96 -23.65 -12.27
CA LEU A 271 -2.37 -24.68 -11.39
C LEU A 271 -2.01 -24.16 -9.98
N LEU A 272 -2.06 -22.85 -9.76
CA LEU A 272 -1.79 -22.22 -8.47
C LEU A 272 -3.06 -22.05 -7.61
N TYR A 273 -4.24 -22.35 -8.17
CA TYR A 273 -5.57 -22.28 -7.55
C TYR A 273 -6.22 -23.66 -7.53
#